data_89b004a241e53c7359920089842bc379
#
_entry.id   89b004a241e53c7359920089842bc379
#
_cell.length_a   1.000
_cell.length_b   1.000
_cell.length_c   1.000
_cell.angle_alpha   90.00
_cell.angle_beta   90.00
_cell.angle_gamma   90.00
#
_symmetry.space_group_name_H-M   'P 1'
#
loop_
_entity.id
_entity.type
_entity.pdbx_description
1 polymer ?
#
loop_
_entity_poly.entity_id
_entity_poly.type
_entity_poly.pdbx_seq_one_letter_code
_entity_poly.pdbx_strand_id
1 'polypeptide(L)'
;MRVLEGLQPAAALGFFETLCAIPHGSRDTKAISDYCVRFAQERGLSWQQDASNNVIIRKPASPGYEDHPTVILQGHLDMVCEKNADCDIDFSKDGLRLRHDDTYIFADGTTLGGDDGIAVAYALAVLDSSELKHPPLEAVFTVDEEIGMLGAAALDMSGLQGRVLLNIDSEDEGILTVSCAGGATSCLTVPVKRVPVQGKAWRVGVRGLTGGHSGVEINKGRANANKVLAAALQGLPVTLCSIAGGSKDNAIPRASEAVVVSEADDLAALFAANAAKAALPETEQHAEFYCEPAGAGEMLAGSEAVLGLLNAVPNGVQAMSGDIPGLVQTSLNLGILTTDADAVRLTFSVRSSVNREKFGLIDQLKALAARFGGSYSESGEYPAWEYQKDSRLREVMVEVFEAQYGRKPVVEAIHAGLECGIFSDRLPGLDAVSFGPQMHDIHTSRERLDIASTARTWEYLVAVLERL
;
A
#
# COMPACT_ATOMS: atom_id res chain seq x y z
N MET A 1 -12.69 -32.20 -14.93
CA MET A 1 -12.79 -32.30 -13.46
C MET A 1 -12.20 -31.00 -12.94
N ARG A 2 -12.93 -30.28 -12.14
CA ARG A 2 -12.43 -29.05 -11.52
C ARG A 2 -11.34 -29.40 -10.51
N VAL A 3 -10.30 -28.58 -10.43
CA VAL A 3 -9.16 -28.82 -9.51
C VAL A 3 -9.60 -28.71 -8.05
N LEU A 4 -10.50 -27.77 -7.73
CA LEU A 4 -10.98 -27.51 -6.38
C LEU A 4 -12.28 -28.29 -6.03
N GLU A 5 -12.69 -29.24 -6.90
CA GLU A 5 -13.89 -30.06 -6.66
C GLU A 5 -13.75 -30.89 -5.36
N GLY A 6 -14.74 -30.77 -4.48
CA GLY A 6 -14.75 -31.46 -3.19
C GLY A 6 -14.25 -30.61 -2.01
N LEU A 7 -13.57 -29.50 -2.25
CA LEU A 7 -13.19 -28.55 -1.20
C LEU A 7 -14.39 -27.69 -0.77
N GLN A 8 -14.32 -27.14 0.45
CA GLN A 8 -15.34 -26.24 1.01
C GLN A 8 -14.77 -24.84 1.23
N PRO A 9 -15.56 -23.78 1.01
CA PRO A 9 -16.98 -23.76 0.58
C PRO A 9 -17.13 -23.96 -0.94
N ALA A 10 -17.85 -25.00 -1.34
CA ALA A 10 -17.88 -25.45 -2.75
C ALA A 10 -18.35 -24.36 -3.73
N ALA A 11 -19.34 -23.53 -3.35
CA ALA A 11 -19.84 -22.46 -4.20
C ALA A 11 -18.76 -21.39 -4.45
N ALA A 12 -18.14 -20.86 -3.39
CA ALA A 12 -17.11 -19.85 -3.50
C ALA A 12 -15.86 -20.37 -4.23
N LEU A 13 -15.36 -21.56 -3.87
CA LEU A 13 -14.19 -22.14 -4.53
C LEU A 13 -14.47 -22.50 -6.01
N GLY A 14 -15.72 -22.82 -6.34
CA GLY A 14 -16.12 -22.99 -7.74
C GLY A 14 -16.07 -21.68 -8.55
N PHE A 15 -16.42 -20.55 -7.96
CA PHE A 15 -16.24 -19.24 -8.57
C PHE A 15 -14.76 -18.86 -8.61
N PHE A 16 -14.00 -19.06 -7.54
CA PHE A 16 -12.58 -18.78 -7.48
C PHE A 16 -11.81 -19.49 -8.60
N GLU A 17 -12.04 -20.82 -8.78
CA GLU A 17 -11.44 -21.58 -9.87
C GLU A 17 -11.80 -21.02 -11.25
N THR A 18 -13.03 -20.51 -11.41
CA THR A 18 -13.46 -19.88 -12.66
C THR A 18 -12.78 -18.54 -12.91
N LEU A 19 -12.61 -17.72 -11.87
CA LEU A 19 -11.89 -16.43 -11.94
C LEU A 19 -10.42 -16.67 -12.31
N CYS A 20 -9.75 -17.61 -11.66
CA CYS A 20 -8.36 -17.97 -11.95
C CYS A 20 -8.14 -18.48 -13.39
N ALA A 21 -9.18 -19.00 -14.06
CA ALA A 21 -9.09 -19.41 -15.45
C ALA A 21 -9.16 -18.24 -16.45
N ILE A 22 -9.47 -17.02 -16.00
CA ILE A 22 -9.57 -15.82 -16.81
C ILE A 22 -8.32 -14.97 -16.58
N PRO A 23 -7.57 -14.55 -17.60
CA PRO A 23 -6.51 -13.55 -17.46
C PRO A 23 -7.06 -12.26 -16.83
N HIS A 24 -6.40 -11.77 -15.76
CA HIS A 24 -6.88 -10.60 -15.02
C HIS A 24 -5.78 -9.83 -14.27
N GLY A 25 -4.59 -9.76 -14.83
CA GLY A 25 -3.55 -8.88 -14.30
C GLY A 25 -3.99 -7.41 -14.34
N SER A 26 -3.41 -6.57 -13.46
CA SER A 26 -3.67 -5.12 -13.47
C SER A 26 -3.52 -4.55 -14.89
N ARG A 27 -4.43 -3.67 -15.30
CA ARG A 27 -4.63 -3.11 -16.64
C ARG A 27 -5.20 -4.06 -17.69
N ASP A 28 -5.33 -5.35 -17.40
CA ASP A 28 -5.96 -6.34 -18.30
C ASP A 28 -7.19 -6.98 -17.65
N THR A 29 -8.11 -6.14 -17.19
CA THR A 29 -9.26 -6.53 -16.36
C THR A 29 -10.57 -6.68 -17.11
N LYS A 30 -10.59 -6.41 -18.43
CA LYS A 30 -11.84 -6.40 -19.21
C LYS A 30 -12.53 -7.75 -19.22
N ALA A 31 -11.77 -8.85 -19.38
CA ALA A 31 -12.35 -10.19 -19.50
C ALA A 31 -13.03 -10.66 -18.20
N ILE A 32 -12.39 -10.42 -17.05
CA ILE A 32 -12.95 -10.77 -15.74
C ILE A 32 -14.11 -9.86 -15.36
N SER A 33 -14.05 -8.57 -15.68
CA SER A 33 -15.15 -7.62 -15.52
C SER A 33 -16.38 -8.05 -16.31
N ASP A 34 -16.18 -8.43 -17.59
CA ASP A 34 -17.27 -8.95 -18.44
C ASP A 34 -17.84 -10.28 -17.94
N TYR A 35 -17.03 -11.10 -17.29
CA TYR A 35 -17.52 -12.29 -16.61
C TYR A 35 -18.49 -11.93 -15.49
N CYS A 36 -18.16 -10.97 -14.62
CA CYS A 36 -19.04 -10.50 -13.56
C CYS A 36 -20.36 -9.91 -14.10
N VAL A 37 -20.29 -9.19 -15.22
CA VAL A 37 -21.50 -8.69 -15.91
C VAL A 37 -22.36 -9.83 -16.41
N ARG A 38 -21.80 -10.83 -17.11
CA ARG A 38 -22.54 -12.02 -17.57
C ARG A 38 -23.17 -12.79 -16.41
N PHE A 39 -22.42 -12.96 -15.33
CA PHE A 39 -22.92 -13.58 -14.09
C PHE A 39 -24.21 -12.89 -13.60
N ALA A 40 -24.21 -11.56 -13.52
CA ALA A 40 -25.37 -10.79 -13.10
C ALA A 40 -26.55 -10.92 -14.08
N GLN A 41 -26.28 -10.85 -15.39
CA GLN A 41 -27.31 -11.01 -16.44
C GLN A 41 -27.99 -12.37 -16.39
N GLU A 42 -27.24 -13.45 -16.25
CA GLU A 42 -27.77 -14.82 -16.19
C GLU A 42 -28.68 -15.05 -14.96
N ARG A 43 -28.51 -14.25 -13.90
CA ARG A 43 -29.29 -14.32 -12.65
C ARG A 43 -30.36 -13.25 -12.53
N GLY A 44 -30.50 -12.41 -13.55
CA GLY A 44 -31.48 -11.31 -13.55
C GLY A 44 -31.20 -10.24 -12.50
N LEU A 45 -29.94 -10.14 -12.04
CA LEU A 45 -29.51 -9.11 -11.09
C LEU A 45 -29.24 -7.78 -11.83
N SER A 46 -29.51 -6.67 -11.16
CA SER A 46 -29.15 -5.36 -11.71
C SER A 46 -27.64 -5.14 -11.58
N TRP A 47 -27.04 -4.56 -12.61
CA TRP A 47 -25.60 -4.36 -12.67
C TRP A 47 -25.24 -3.04 -13.36
N GLN A 48 -24.01 -2.61 -13.12
CA GLN A 48 -23.40 -1.45 -13.76
C GLN A 48 -21.91 -1.77 -13.99
N GLN A 49 -21.40 -1.46 -15.18
CA GLN A 49 -19.98 -1.54 -15.51
C GLN A 49 -19.54 -0.17 -16.01
N ASP A 50 -18.47 0.38 -15.48
CA ASP A 50 -17.92 1.66 -15.90
C ASP A 50 -16.85 1.53 -17.00
N ALA A 51 -16.34 2.68 -17.47
CA ALA A 51 -15.31 2.72 -18.50
C ALA A 51 -13.93 2.18 -18.03
N SER A 52 -13.71 2.11 -16.73
CA SER A 52 -12.50 1.53 -16.13
C SER A 52 -12.59 0.02 -15.92
N ASN A 53 -13.74 -0.59 -16.17
CA ASN A 53 -14.11 -1.98 -15.90
C ASN A 53 -14.48 -2.30 -14.46
N ASN A 54 -14.70 -1.30 -13.59
CA ASN A 54 -15.34 -1.58 -12.30
C ASN A 54 -16.75 -2.12 -12.50
N VAL A 55 -17.21 -3.02 -11.62
CA VAL A 55 -18.54 -3.61 -11.69
C VAL A 55 -19.28 -3.45 -10.37
N ILE A 56 -20.54 -2.99 -10.44
CA ILE A 56 -21.46 -2.98 -9.31
C ILE A 56 -22.60 -3.94 -9.63
N ILE A 57 -22.89 -4.91 -8.75
CA ILE A 57 -24.02 -5.83 -8.86
C ILE A 57 -24.90 -5.66 -7.64
N ARG A 58 -26.22 -5.50 -7.87
CA ARG A 58 -27.18 -5.32 -6.77
C ARG A 58 -28.10 -6.51 -6.64
N LYS A 59 -28.31 -6.97 -5.41
CA LYS A 59 -29.25 -8.03 -5.07
C LYS A 59 -30.25 -7.52 -4.03
N PRO A 60 -31.58 -7.72 -4.24
CA PRO A 60 -32.57 -7.42 -3.21
C PRO A 60 -32.34 -8.24 -1.94
N ALA A 61 -32.82 -7.74 -0.81
CA ALA A 61 -32.79 -8.46 0.45
C ALA A 61 -33.45 -9.84 0.36
N SER A 62 -33.00 -10.78 1.17
CA SER A 62 -33.76 -12.00 1.43
C SER A 62 -35.01 -11.70 2.24
N PRO A 63 -36.08 -12.57 2.16
CA PRO A 63 -37.33 -12.35 2.89
C PRO A 63 -37.12 -12.09 4.38
N GLY A 64 -37.67 -10.98 4.87
CA GLY A 64 -37.57 -10.54 6.26
C GLY A 64 -36.38 -9.60 6.56
N TYR A 65 -35.59 -9.24 5.55
CA TYR A 65 -34.43 -8.32 5.66
C TYR A 65 -34.60 -7.04 4.83
N GLU A 66 -35.79 -6.79 4.29
CA GLU A 66 -36.08 -5.69 3.34
C GLU A 66 -35.83 -4.30 3.95
N ASP A 67 -36.06 -4.17 5.27
CA ASP A 67 -35.89 -2.90 5.99
C ASP A 67 -34.49 -2.73 6.61
N HIS A 68 -33.58 -3.69 6.40
CA HIS A 68 -32.22 -3.62 6.91
C HIS A 68 -31.35 -2.68 6.05
N PRO A 69 -30.29 -2.07 6.62
CA PRO A 69 -29.37 -1.23 5.85
C PRO A 69 -28.70 -2.01 4.71
N THR A 70 -28.58 -1.40 3.55
CA THR A 70 -27.84 -2.00 2.43
C THR A 70 -26.37 -2.20 2.80
N VAL A 71 -25.84 -3.40 2.52
CA VAL A 71 -24.45 -3.78 2.76
C VAL A 71 -23.69 -3.81 1.43
N ILE A 72 -22.50 -3.21 1.44
CA ILE A 72 -21.54 -3.28 0.34
C ILE A 72 -20.58 -4.45 0.63
N LEU A 73 -20.47 -5.38 -0.33
CA LEU A 73 -19.41 -6.39 -0.38
C LEU A 73 -18.37 -5.90 -1.40
N GLN A 74 -17.14 -5.73 -0.98
CA GLN A 74 -16.12 -5.13 -1.84
C GLN A 74 -14.86 -6.00 -1.92
N GLY A 75 -14.30 -6.08 -3.12
CA GLY A 75 -13.01 -6.67 -3.45
C GLY A 75 -12.56 -6.22 -4.83
N HIS A 76 -11.30 -6.48 -5.18
CA HIS A 76 -10.77 -6.10 -6.49
C HIS A 76 -10.63 -7.28 -7.46
N LEU A 77 -10.70 -6.98 -8.76
CA LEU A 77 -10.70 -7.97 -9.84
C LEU A 77 -9.30 -8.27 -10.39
N ASP A 78 -8.38 -7.35 -10.24
CA ASP A 78 -7.02 -7.51 -10.73
C ASP A 78 -6.12 -8.27 -9.76
N MET A 79 -4.98 -8.71 -10.23
CA MET A 79 -3.96 -9.39 -9.45
C MET A 79 -2.56 -8.98 -9.88
N VAL A 80 -1.60 -9.10 -8.97
CA VAL A 80 -0.17 -9.02 -9.29
C VAL A 80 0.26 -10.23 -10.11
N CYS A 81 0.95 -10.01 -11.23
CA CYS A 81 1.42 -11.04 -12.15
C CYS A 81 2.91 -11.33 -11.94
N GLU A 82 3.24 -12.21 -11.00
CA GLU A 82 4.60 -12.66 -10.74
C GLU A 82 4.75 -14.16 -11.06
N LYS A 83 5.89 -14.56 -11.63
CA LYS A 83 6.17 -15.95 -11.96
C LYS A 83 7.63 -16.33 -11.79
N ASN A 84 7.87 -17.63 -11.59
CA ASN A 84 9.20 -18.19 -11.62
C ASN A 84 9.85 -18.05 -13.00
N ALA A 85 11.16 -17.98 -13.05
CA ALA A 85 11.91 -17.77 -14.30
C ALA A 85 11.72 -18.90 -15.32
N ASP A 86 11.39 -20.11 -14.88
CA ASP A 86 11.15 -21.30 -15.69
C ASP A 86 9.66 -21.52 -16.02
N CYS A 87 8.77 -20.66 -15.53
CA CYS A 87 7.33 -20.74 -15.83
C CYS A 87 7.02 -20.11 -17.20
N ASP A 88 6.33 -20.87 -18.06
CA ASP A 88 6.01 -20.49 -19.44
C ASP A 88 4.66 -19.77 -19.61
N ILE A 89 3.92 -19.52 -18.51
CA ILE A 89 2.59 -18.87 -18.54
C ILE A 89 2.67 -17.46 -19.13
N ASP A 90 1.73 -17.11 -19.99
CA ASP A 90 1.49 -15.76 -20.49
C ASP A 90 0.23 -15.20 -19.84
N PHE A 91 0.38 -14.36 -18.80
CA PHE A 91 -0.73 -13.80 -18.04
C PHE A 91 -1.75 -13.02 -18.87
N SER A 92 -1.41 -12.61 -20.09
CA SER A 92 -2.36 -11.93 -20.98
C SER A 92 -3.26 -12.88 -21.78
N LYS A 93 -3.00 -14.22 -21.71
CA LYS A 93 -3.71 -15.20 -22.52
C LYS A 93 -4.12 -16.44 -21.75
N ASP A 94 -3.28 -16.85 -20.80
CA ASP A 94 -3.43 -18.12 -20.11
C ASP A 94 -4.09 -17.89 -18.74
N GLY A 95 -5.02 -18.76 -18.37
CA GLY A 95 -5.48 -18.87 -16.98
C GLY A 95 -4.41 -19.51 -16.09
N LEU A 96 -4.56 -19.32 -14.79
CA LEU A 96 -3.65 -19.86 -13.78
C LEU A 96 -3.77 -21.39 -13.70
N ARG A 97 -2.65 -22.06 -13.47
CA ARG A 97 -2.59 -23.53 -13.32
C ARG A 97 -2.76 -23.90 -11.85
N LEU A 98 -4.01 -23.91 -11.39
CA LEU A 98 -4.32 -24.20 -10.00
C LEU A 98 -3.88 -25.59 -9.56
N ARG A 99 -3.44 -25.65 -8.30
CA ARG A 99 -3.15 -26.85 -7.54
C ARG A 99 -3.62 -26.71 -6.12
N HIS A 100 -3.76 -27.80 -5.42
CA HIS A 100 -3.93 -27.82 -3.97
C HIS A 100 -3.23 -29.02 -3.35
N ASP A 101 -2.87 -28.90 -2.10
CA ASP A 101 -2.54 -30.01 -1.19
C ASP A 101 -3.62 -30.13 -0.10
N ASP A 102 -3.30 -30.78 1.00
CA ASP A 102 -4.25 -30.95 2.12
C ASP A 102 -4.49 -29.63 2.91
N THR A 103 -3.68 -28.60 2.69
CA THR A 103 -3.68 -27.36 3.48
C THR A 103 -3.94 -26.12 2.63
N TYR A 104 -3.34 -26.03 1.45
CA TYR A 104 -3.29 -24.83 0.64
C TYR A 104 -3.76 -25.02 -0.79
N ILE A 105 -4.37 -23.97 -1.34
CA ILE A 105 -4.56 -23.74 -2.77
C ILE A 105 -3.43 -22.81 -3.24
N PHE A 106 -2.83 -23.09 -4.40
CA PHE A 106 -1.76 -22.32 -5.02
C PHE A 106 -1.77 -22.48 -6.55
N ALA A 107 -1.02 -21.66 -7.24
CA ALA A 107 -0.81 -21.79 -8.68
C ALA A 107 0.59 -22.32 -8.99
N ASP A 108 0.74 -23.08 -10.09
CA ASP A 108 1.98 -23.73 -10.47
C ASP A 108 3.00 -22.72 -11.03
N GLY A 109 3.90 -22.28 -10.16
CA GLY A 109 5.00 -21.38 -10.52
C GLY A 109 4.62 -19.91 -10.74
N THR A 110 3.42 -19.50 -10.32
CA THR A 110 2.93 -18.11 -10.44
C THR A 110 2.26 -17.64 -9.15
N THR A 111 1.96 -16.33 -9.06
CA THR A 111 0.95 -15.80 -8.15
C THR A 111 -0.37 -16.53 -8.33
N LEU A 112 -1.19 -16.60 -7.26
CA LEU A 112 -2.48 -17.28 -7.24
C LEU A 112 -3.65 -16.36 -7.57
N GLY A 113 -3.52 -15.05 -7.26
CA GLY A 113 -4.65 -14.09 -7.28
C GLY A 113 -5.69 -14.42 -6.21
N GLY A 114 -5.26 -14.99 -5.08
CA GLY A 114 -6.09 -15.12 -3.88
C GLY A 114 -6.46 -13.75 -3.33
N ASP A 115 -5.50 -12.87 -3.35
CA ASP A 115 -5.58 -11.43 -3.23
C ASP A 115 -5.93 -10.84 -4.63
N ASP A 116 -7.17 -10.38 -4.91
CA ASP A 116 -8.35 -10.45 -4.01
C ASP A 116 -9.47 -11.30 -4.64
N GLY A 117 -9.11 -12.25 -5.50
CA GLY A 117 -10.05 -13.15 -6.19
C GLY A 117 -10.96 -13.93 -5.24
N ILE A 118 -10.52 -14.18 -3.99
CA ILE A 118 -11.35 -14.89 -3.00
C ILE A 118 -12.51 -14.02 -2.51
N ALA A 119 -12.32 -12.71 -2.34
CA ALA A 119 -13.40 -11.79 -2.01
C ALA A 119 -14.47 -11.76 -3.10
N VAL A 120 -14.00 -11.63 -4.35
CA VAL A 120 -14.91 -11.68 -5.52
C VAL A 120 -15.68 -13.00 -5.54
N ALA A 121 -15.01 -14.12 -5.29
CA ALA A 121 -15.64 -15.44 -5.26
C ALA A 121 -16.67 -15.58 -4.14
N TYR A 122 -16.40 -15.06 -2.94
CA TYR A 122 -17.35 -15.01 -1.84
C TYR A 122 -18.57 -14.15 -2.20
N ALA A 123 -18.35 -12.95 -2.72
CA ALA A 123 -19.44 -12.07 -3.11
C ALA A 123 -20.32 -12.70 -4.21
N LEU A 124 -19.72 -13.34 -5.22
CA LEU A 124 -20.45 -14.05 -6.26
C LEU A 124 -21.27 -15.22 -5.68
N ALA A 125 -20.72 -15.98 -4.73
CA ALA A 125 -21.42 -17.08 -4.06
C ALA A 125 -22.60 -16.59 -3.22
N VAL A 126 -22.48 -15.45 -2.52
CA VAL A 126 -23.59 -14.79 -1.81
C VAL A 126 -24.65 -14.32 -2.81
N LEU A 127 -24.25 -13.70 -3.91
CA LEU A 127 -25.15 -13.22 -4.96
C LEU A 127 -25.91 -14.38 -5.65
N ASP A 128 -25.26 -15.53 -5.84
CA ASP A 128 -25.84 -16.73 -6.48
C ASP A 128 -26.85 -17.45 -5.60
N SER A 129 -26.66 -17.41 -4.27
CA SER A 129 -27.48 -18.17 -3.33
C SER A 129 -28.91 -17.64 -3.25
N SER A 130 -29.86 -18.57 -3.25
CA SER A 130 -31.27 -18.32 -2.89
C SER A 130 -31.62 -18.66 -1.46
N GLU A 131 -30.69 -19.21 -0.67
CA GLU A 131 -30.93 -19.75 0.66
C GLU A 131 -30.36 -18.88 1.78
N LEU A 132 -29.29 -18.13 1.48
CA LEU A 132 -28.65 -17.26 2.47
C LEU A 132 -29.55 -16.09 2.84
N LYS A 133 -29.55 -15.76 4.12
CA LYS A 133 -30.23 -14.57 4.65
C LYS A 133 -29.27 -13.40 4.61
N HIS A 134 -29.74 -12.28 4.07
CA HIS A 134 -28.90 -11.08 3.92
C HIS A 134 -29.77 -9.83 3.72
N PRO A 135 -29.29 -8.64 4.13
CA PRO A 135 -29.88 -7.36 3.77
C PRO A 135 -29.78 -7.08 2.27
N PRO A 136 -30.32 -5.96 1.75
CA PRO A 136 -30.03 -5.55 0.37
C PRO A 136 -28.51 -5.46 0.16
N LEU A 137 -28.00 -5.97 -0.97
CA LEU A 137 -26.56 -6.06 -1.25
C LEU A 137 -26.17 -5.23 -2.47
N GLU A 138 -25.01 -4.58 -2.36
CA GLU A 138 -24.26 -4.00 -3.46
C GLU A 138 -22.87 -4.65 -3.46
N ALA A 139 -22.61 -5.58 -4.39
CA ALA A 139 -21.26 -6.09 -4.61
C ALA A 139 -20.53 -5.10 -5.53
N VAL A 140 -19.41 -4.57 -5.05
CA VAL A 140 -18.59 -3.58 -5.77
C VAL A 140 -17.23 -4.21 -6.04
N PHE A 141 -16.97 -4.47 -7.31
CA PHE A 141 -15.72 -5.03 -7.78
C PHE A 141 -14.92 -3.94 -8.49
N THR A 142 -13.80 -3.58 -7.91
CA THR A 142 -12.87 -2.57 -8.43
C THR A 142 -11.80 -3.22 -9.30
N VAL A 143 -11.03 -2.41 -10.00
CA VAL A 143 -9.90 -2.85 -10.83
C VAL A 143 -8.68 -2.00 -10.57
N ASP A 144 -7.48 -2.53 -10.93
CA ASP A 144 -6.22 -1.80 -10.82
C ASP A 144 -5.94 -1.30 -9.39
N GLU A 145 -6.35 -2.09 -8.38
CA GLU A 145 -6.02 -1.85 -6.98
C GLU A 145 -4.51 -1.89 -6.80
N GLU A 146 -3.86 -2.95 -7.27
CA GLU A 146 -2.46 -3.32 -7.11
C GLU A 146 -1.46 -2.31 -7.68
N ILE A 147 -1.94 -1.42 -8.51
CA ILE A 147 -1.14 -0.34 -9.11
C ILE A 147 -1.55 1.05 -8.63
N GLY A 148 -2.25 1.12 -7.49
CA GLY A 148 -2.57 2.35 -6.77
C GLY A 148 -4.05 2.68 -6.69
N MET A 149 -4.93 1.67 -6.57
CA MET A 149 -6.38 1.83 -6.35
C MET A 149 -7.07 2.67 -7.46
N LEU A 150 -6.60 2.54 -8.72
CA LEU A 150 -7.03 3.42 -9.81
C LEU A 150 -8.51 3.24 -10.15
N GLY A 151 -9.01 2.01 -10.07
CA GLY A 151 -10.41 1.70 -10.30
C GLY A 151 -11.33 2.35 -9.28
N ALA A 152 -11.05 2.16 -7.99
CA ALA A 152 -11.82 2.80 -6.92
C ALA A 152 -11.76 4.33 -7.03
N ALA A 153 -10.59 4.89 -7.38
CA ALA A 153 -10.44 6.32 -7.61
C ALA A 153 -11.28 6.85 -8.78
N ALA A 154 -11.52 6.03 -9.81
CA ALA A 154 -12.32 6.39 -10.98
C ALA A 154 -13.82 6.11 -10.81
N LEU A 155 -14.20 5.21 -9.89
CA LEU A 155 -15.57 4.74 -9.72
C LEU A 155 -16.52 5.87 -9.30
N ASP A 156 -17.66 6.02 -9.99
CA ASP A 156 -18.76 6.86 -9.54
C ASP A 156 -19.58 6.13 -8.45
N MET A 157 -19.40 6.55 -7.22
CA MET A 157 -20.07 5.98 -6.04
C MET A 157 -21.40 6.67 -5.72
N SER A 158 -21.82 7.70 -6.47
CA SER A 158 -23.03 8.48 -6.18
C SER A 158 -24.32 7.65 -6.18
N GLY A 159 -24.32 6.53 -6.89
CA GLY A 159 -25.45 5.59 -6.98
C GLY A 159 -25.48 4.53 -5.87
N LEU A 160 -24.46 4.44 -5.01
CA LEU A 160 -24.41 3.46 -3.91
C LEU A 160 -25.28 3.89 -2.74
N GLN A 161 -26.14 2.97 -2.29
CA GLN A 161 -27.03 3.17 -1.15
C GLN A 161 -26.42 2.68 0.17
N GLY A 162 -25.54 1.68 0.10
CA GLY A 162 -24.90 1.06 1.24
C GLY A 162 -24.03 2.04 2.05
N ARG A 163 -24.13 1.90 3.40
CA ARG A 163 -23.26 2.61 4.34
C ARG A 163 -22.64 1.66 5.36
N VAL A 164 -22.74 0.36 5.10
CA VAL A 164 -22.04 -0.72 5.79
C VAL A 164 -21.19 -1.43 4.74
N LEU A 165 -19.88 -1.46 4.93
CA LEU A 165 -18.94 -2.02 3.94
C LEU A 165 -18.13 -3.15 4.55
N LEU A 166 -18.23 -4.31 3.95
CA LEU A 166 -17.41 -5.49 4.19
C LEU A 166 -16.39 -5.55 3.03
N ASN A 167 -15.17 -5.08 3.28
CA ASN A 167 -14.04 -5.27 2.38
C ASN A 167 -13.35 -6.57 2.76
N ILE A 168 -13.06 -7.44 1.79
CA ILE A 168 -12.52 -8.78 2.07
C ILE A 168 -11.09 -8.89 1.51
N ASP A 169 -10.34 -7.83 1.70
CA ASP A 169 -9.01 -7.58 1.16
C ASP A 169 -7.97 -7.53 2.30
N SER A 170 -7.97 -8.59 3.12
CA SER A 170 -7.00 -8.80 4.21
C SER A 170 -6.54 -10.25 4.21
N GLU A 171 -5.27 -10.50 4.59
CA GLU A 171 -4.63 -11.80 4.40
C GLU A 171 -4.51 -12.61 5.70
N ASP A 172 -4.87 -12.05 6.84
CA ASP A 172 -4.72 -12.69 8.16
C ASP A 172 -6.07 -13.00 8.81
N GLU A 173 -6.38 -14.30 8.98
CA GLU A 173 -7.61 -14.75 9.64
C GLU A 173 -7.66 -14.30 11.10
N GLY A 174 -8.76 -13.67 11.48
CA GLY A 174 -9.01 -13.22 12.85
C GLY A 174 -8.48 -11.82 13.14
N ILE A 175 -8.09 -11.09 12.11
CA ILE A 175 -7.80 -9.66 12.15
C ILE A 175 -8.98 -8.90 11.54
N LEU A 176 -9.41 -7.83 12.20
CA LEU A 176 -10.35 -6.85 11.67
C LEU A 176 -9.62 -5.53 11.51
N THR A 177 -9.32 -5.16 10.28
CA THR A 177 -8.71 -3.86 9.98
C THR A 177 -9.81 -2.80 9.93
N VAL A 178 -9.61 -1.71 10.67
CA VAL A 178 -10.64 -0.67 10.91
C VAL A 178 -10.16 0.74 10.60
N SER A 179 -8.98 0.87 10.06
CA SER A 179 -8.36 2.13 9.64
C SER A 179 -7.15 1.86 8.75
N CYS A 180 -6.89 2.73 7.80
CA CYS A 180 -5.67 2.68 7.01
C CYS A 180 -5.10 4.08 6.76
N ALA A 181 -3.80 4.15 6.44
CA ALA A 181 -3.20 5.42 6.09
C ALA A 181 -3.59 5.85 4.67
N GLY A 182 -3.93 7.11 4.50
CA GLY A 182 -3.82 7.78 3.22
C GLY A 182 -2.37 8.15 2.92
N GLY A 183 -2.08 8.45 1.67
CA GLY A 183 -0.73 8.75 1.24
C GLY A 183 -0.63 9.76 0.12
N ALA A 184 0.60 10.22 -0.14
CA ALA A 184 0.96 11.00 -1.31
C ALA A 184 2.46 10.89 -1.55
N THR A 185 2.85 10.89 -2.83
CA THR A 185 4.25 11.09 -3.23
C THR A 185 4.50 12.57 -3.41
N SER A 186 5.33 13.14 -2.53
CA SER A 186 5.69 14.56 -2.52
C SER A 186 7.10 14.76 -3.08
N CYS A 187 7.27 15.61 -4.08
CA CYS A 187 8.57 15.92 -4.68
C CYS A 187 8.93 17.39 -4.49
N LEU A 188 10.05 17.65 -3.82
CA LEU A 188 10.64 18.97 -3.66
C LEU A 188 11.78 19.11 -4.68
N THR A 189 11.75 20.16 -5.48
CA THR A 189 12.74 20.40 -6.54
C THR A 189 13.48 21.70 -6.25
N VAL A 190 14.78 21.63 -6.01
CA VAL A 190 15.66 22.79 -5.83
C VAL A 190 16.40 23.05 -7.12
N PRO A 191 16.21 24.19 -7.80
CA PRO A 191 16.95 24.50 -9.01
C PRO A 191 18.42 24.76 -8.67
N VAL A 192 19.31 24.23 -9.50
CA VAL A 192 20.76 24.41 -9.38
C VAL A 192 21.36 24.80 -10.72
N LYS A 193 22.54 25.43 -10.69
CA LYS A 193 23.34 25.69 -11.90
C LYS A 193 24.66 25.00 -11.75
N ARG A 194 25.10 24.35 -12.83
CA ARG A 194 26.43 23.75 -12.89
C ARG A 194 27.44 24.82 -13.27
N VAL A 195 28.49 24.92 -12.48
CA VAL A 195 29.59 25.87 -12.73
C VAL A 195 30.92 25.13 -12.59
N PRO A 196 31.89 25.39 -13.47
CA PRO A 196 33.21 24.80 -13.35
C PRO A 196 33.82 25.06 -11.97
N VAL A 197 34.49 24.08 -11.43
CA VAL A 197 35.19 24.22 -10.16
C VAL A 197 36.61 23.69 -10.27
N GLN A 198 37.55 24.38 -9.59
CA GLN A 198 38.89 23.90 -9.32
C GLN A 198 39.01 23.59 -7.84
N GLY A 199 39.63 22.47 -7.48
CA GLY A 199 39.80 22.05 -6.11
C GLY A 199 39.86 20.54 -5.99
N LYS A 200 40.05 20.07 -4.73
CA LYS A 200 40.06 18.65 -4.41
C LYS A 200 38.58 18.16 -4.32
N ALA A 201 38.26 17.20 -5.16
CA ALA A 201 36.96 16.54 -5.11
C ALA A 201 37.01 15.26 -4.29
N TRP A 202 35.92 14.98 -3.59
CA TRP A 202 35.76 13.84 -2.69
C TRP A 202 34.43 13.19 -2.94
N ARG A 203 34.41 11.86 -2.96
CA ARG A 203 33.20 11.06 -2.88
C ARG A 203 32.98 10.67 -1.44
N VAL A 204 31.85 11.10 -0.88
CA VAL A 204 31.50 10.84 0.50
C VAL A 204 30.14 10.16 0.57
N GLY A 205 29.96 9.25 1.51
CA GLY A 205 28.68 8.53 1.59
C GLY A 205 28.54 7.65 2.80
N VAL A 206 27.35 7.06 2.89
CA VAL A 206 26.98 6.01 3.83
C VAL A 206 26.34 4.86 3.07
N ARG A 207 26.66 3.64 3.44
CA ARG A 207 26.12 2.40 2.87
C ARG A 207 25.96 1.32 3.94
N GLY A 208 25.29 0.23 3.60
CA GLY A 208 25.09 -0.91 4.49
C GLY A 208 24.02 -0.71 5.57
N LEU A 209 23.16 0.31 5.45
CA LEU A 209 22.01 0.46 6.33
C LEU A 209 20.95 -0.62 6.04
N THR A 210 20.14 -0.93 7.07
CA THR A 210 19.16 -2.02 7.03
C THR A 210 18.05 -1.78 5.97
N GLY A 211 17.53 -0.55 5.89
CA GLY A 211 16.42 -0.22 5.00
C GLY A 211 15.10 -0.90 5.38
N GLY A 212 14.12 -0.91 4.48
CA GLY A 212 12.83 -1.57 4.65
C GLY A 212 11.68 -0.80 4.05
N HIS A 213 10.44 -1.31 4.21
CA HIS A 213 9.24 -0.66 3.72
C HIS A 213 8.85 0.54 4.59
N SER A 214 8.65 1.71 3.97
CA SER A 214 8.39 2.97 4.68
C SER A 214 6.99 3.08 5.30
N GLY A 215 6.10 2.15 5.02
CA GLY A 215 4.80 2.01 5.71
C GLY A 215 4.94 1.12 6.94
N VAL A 216 4.88 -0.18 6.76
CA VAL A 216 4.80 -1.18 7.83
C VAL A 216 6.06 -1.35 8.68
N GLU A 217 7.20 -0.76 8.29
CA GLU A 217 8.46 -0.88 9.02
C GLU A 217 9.07 0.44 9.47
N ILE A 218 8.38 1.57 9.26
CA ILE A 218 8.90 2.91 9.58
C ILE A 218 9.15 3.13 11.08
N ASN A 219 8.43 2.38 11.94
CA ASN A 219 8.56 2.43 13.40
C ASN A 219 9.66 1.51 13.97
N LYS A 220 10.35 0.73 13.11
CA LYS A 220 11.40 -0.21 13.56
C LYS A 220 12.75 0.48 13.83
N GLY A 221 12.78 1.81 13.87
CA GLY A 221 13.98 2.58 14.22
C GLY A 221 15.11 2.47 13.20
N ARG A 222 14.79 2.24 11.91
CA ARG A 222 15.78 2.15 10.84
C ARG A 222 16.21 3.54 10.37
N ALA A 223 17.50 3.70 10.12
CA ALA A 223 18.04 4.97 9.65
C ALA A 223 17.80 5.17 8.15
N ASN A 224 17.54 6.42 7.77
CA ASN A 224 17.41 6.83 6.37
C ASN A 224 18.75 7.37 5.87
N ALA A 225 19.38 6.71 4.90
CA ALA A 225 20.71 7.05 4.41
C ALA A 225 20.83 8.50 3.89
N ASN A 226 19.77 9.04 3.26
CA ASN A 226 19.76 10.42 2.76
C ASN A 226 19.86 11.42 3.94
N LYS A 227 19.15 11.17 5.02
CA LYS A 227 19.19 12.00 6.23
C LYS A 227 20.51 11.86 7.00
N VAL A 228 21.03 10.65 7.06
CA VAL A 228 22.33 10.36 7.71
C VAL A 228 23.47 11.09 6.98
N LEU A 229 23.49 11.02 5.64
CA LEU A 229 24.49 11.72 4.84
C LEU A 229 24.37 13.25 4.97
N ALA A 230 23.14 13.77 4.93
CA ALA A 230 22.90 15.21 5.11
C ALA A 230 23.43 15.70 6.46
N ALA A 231 23.19 14.96 7.55
CA ALA A 231 23.71 15.27 8.88
C ALA A 231 25.26 15.20 8.93
N ALA A 232 25.86 14.19 8.29
CA ALA A 232 27.32 14.06 8.21
C ALA A 232 27.99 15.20 7.41
N LEU A 233 27.29 15.78 6.47
CA LEU A 233 27.76 16.94 5.67
C LEU A 233 27.49 18.29 6.34
N GLN A 234 26.67 18.33 7.38
CA GLN A 234 26.25 19.60 8.01
C GLN A 234 27.42 20.37 8.60
N GLY A 235 27.55 21.63 8.19
CA GLY A 235 28.60 22.55 8.70
C GLY A 235 29.99 22.27 8.17
N LEU A 236 30.18 21.30 7.26
CA LEU A 236 31.46 21.08 6.60
C LEU A 236 31.68 22.16 5.50
N PRO A 237 32.94 22.56 5.25
CA PRO A 237 33.29 23.50 4.17
C PRO A 237 33.29 22.78 2.81
N VAL A 238 32.10 22.37 2.36
CA VAL A 238 31.93 21.60 1.12
C VAL A 238 30.92 22.26 0.19
N THR A 239 31.16 22.10 -1.11
CA THR A 239 30.20 22.43 -2.17
C THR A 239 29.83 21.16 -2.92
N LEU A 240 28.55 20.90 -3.14
CA LEU A 240 28.08 19.72 -3.85
C LEU A 240 28.41 19.78 -5.35
N CYS A 241 28.86 18.68 -5.90
CA CYS A 241 28.83 18.41 -7.35
C CYS A 241 27.63 17.52 -7.72
N SER A 242 27.29 16.59 -6.82
CA SER A 242 26.09 15.75 -6.91
C SER A 242 25.75 15.18 -5.54
N ILE A 243 24.50 14.79 -5.37
CA ILE A 243 24.04 14.00 -4.23
C ILE A 243 22.91 13.07 -4.70
N ALA A 244 22.95 11.81 -4.27
CA ALA A 244 21.95 10.82 -4.65
C ALA A 244 21.82 9.72 -3.59
N GLY A 245 20.61 9.14 -3.46
CA GLY A 245 20.36 8.00 -2.59
C GLY A 245 18.92 7.49 -2.68
N GLY A 246 18.76 6.18 -2.50
CA GLY A 246 17.48 5.50 -2.63
C GLY A 246 17.03 5.31 -4.08
N SER A 247 16.04 4.45 -4.28
CA SER A 247 15.53 4.10 -5.61
C SER A 247 14.01 3.99 -5.69
N LYS A 248 13.34 3.90 -4.53
CA LYS A 248 11.88 3.86 -4.41
C LYS A 248 11.44 4.79 -3.30
N ASP A 249 10.35 5.52 -3.49
CA ASP A 249 9.82 6.46 -2.51
C ASP A 249 9.28 5.76 -1.26
N ASN A 250 8.70 4.56 -1.43
CA ASN A 250 8.17 3.72 -0.35
C ASN A 250 9.20 2.80 0.32
N ALA A 251 10.49 2.95 0.01
CA ALA A 251 11.57 2.21 0.66
C ALA A 251 12.48 3.14 1.46
N ILE A 252 12.89 2.73 2.67
CA ILE A 252 13.88 3.45 3.49
C ILE A 252 15.26 3.25 2.84
N PRO A 253 15.95 4.32 2.39
CA PRO A 253 17.22 4.23 1.69
C PRO A 253 18.32 3.56 2.52
N ARG A 254 19.02 2.60 1.92
CA ARG A 254 20.13 1.85 2.52
C ARG A 254 21.51 2.46 2.27
N ALA A 255 21.60 3.35 1.29
CA ALA A 255 22.81 4.03 0.90
C ALA A 255 22.49 5.43 0.35
N SER A 256 23.44 6.35 0.55
CA SER A 256 23.41 7.68 -0.05
C SER A 256 24.84 8.17 -0.26
N GLU A 257 25.08 8.87 -1.35
CA GLU A 257 26.40 9.33 -1.78
C GLU A 257 26.35 10.77 -2.27
N ALA A 258 27.41 11.52 -2.02
CA ALA A 258 27.63 12.83 -2.61
C ALA A 258 29.04 12.93 -3.18
N VAL A 259 29.18 13.67 -4.29
CA VAL A 259 30.47 14.19 -4.74
C VAL A 259 30.53 15.65 -4.31
N VAL A 260 31.58 15.99 -3.58
CA VAL A 260 31.79 17.33 -3.02
C VAL A 260 33.17 17.87 -3.36
N VAL A 261 33.30 19.19 -3.42
CA VAL A 261 34.59 19.88 -3.50
C VAL A 261 34.82 20.59 -2.18
N SER A 262 36.07 20.52 -1.70
CA SER A 262 36.52 21.19 -0.49
C SER A 262 37.98 21.62 -0.63
N GLU A 263 38.30 22.74 -0.02
CA GLU A 263 39.70 23.21 0.13
C GLU A 263 40.35 22.68 1.42
N ALA A 264 39.54 22.06 2.33
CA ALA A 264 40.04 21.47 3.58
C ALA A 264 40.91 20.24 3.28
N ASP A 265 42.14 20.24 3.80
CA ASP A 265 43.06 19.10 3.65
C ASP A 265 42.66 17.90 4.52
N ASP A 266 41.89 18.14 5.57
CA ASP A 266 41.43 17.16 6.56
C ASP A 266 39.95 16.78 6.42
N LEU A 267 39.35 17.00 5.25
CA LEU A 267 37.90 16.75 5.04
C LEU A 267 37.47 15.35 5.51
N ALA A 268 38.31 14.31 5.24
CA ALA A 268 37.98 12.95 5.66
C ALA A 268 37.85 12.82 7.20
N ALA A 269 38.73 13.51 7.96
CA ALA A 269 38.64 13.53 9.41
C ALA A 269 37.42 14.31 9.92
N LEU A 270 37.10 15.45 9.30
CA LEU A 270 35.91 16.24 9.62
C LEU A 270 34.62 15.48 9.31
N PHE A 271 34.55 14.82 8.16
CA PHE A 271 33.41 13.99 7.78
C PHE A 271 33.24 12.81 8.75
N ALA A 272 34.31 12.08 9.09
CA ALA A 272 34.25 10.99 10.04
C ALA A 272 33.84 11.45 11.45
N ALA A 273 34.30 12.63 11.89
CA ALA A 273 33.90 13.21 13.16
C ALA A 273 32.40 13.58 13.21
N ASN A 274 31.82 14.08 12.10
CA ASN A 274 30.39 14.34 12.00
C ASN A 274 29.58 13.04 11.89
N ALA A 275 30.06 12.07 11.10
CA ALA A 275 29.45 10.74 10.99
C ALA A 275 29.34 10.04 12.35
N ALA A 276 30.38 10.13 13.18
CA ALA A 276 30.37 9.58 14.54
C ALA A 276 29.34 10.26 15.48
N LYS A 277 28.96 11.51 15.19
CA LYS A 277 27.90 12.22 15.93
C LYS A 277 26.50 11.86 15.45
N ALA A 278 26.36 11.33 14.24
CA ALA A 278 25.09 10.79 13.74
C ALA A 278 24.84 9.49 14.52
N ALA A 279 24.17 9.60 15.68
CA ALA A 279 23.85 8.45 16.53
C ALA A 279 22.95 7.49 15.74
N LEU A 280 23.56 6.49 15.10
CA LEU A 280 22.83 5.45 14.40
C LEU A 280 22.15 4.51 15.41
N PRO A 281 20.95 4.03 15.13
CA PRO A 281 20.31 2.98 15.93
C PRO A 281 21.18 1.71 15.98
N GLU A 282 21.04 0.93 17.05
CA GLU A 282 21.75 -0.36 17.19
C GLU A 282 21.44 -1.36 16.05
N THR A 283 20.34 -1.18 15.35
CA THR A 283 19.97 -1.97 14.16
C THR A 283 20.90 -1.77 12.98
N GLU A 284 21.68 -0.69 12.95
CA GLU A 284 22.53 -0.29 11.82
C GLU A 284 23.99 -0.74 11.97
N GLN A 285 24.22 -1.98 12.42
CA GLN A 285 25.54 -2.53 12.73
C GLN A 285 26.49 -2.66 11.53
N HIS A 286 25.95 -2.64 10.30
CA HIS A 286 26.72 -2.76 9.05
C HIS A 286 26.90 -1.42 8.33
N ALA A 287 26.55 -0.31 8.98
CA ALA A 287 26.71 1.01 8.42
C ALA A 287 28.18 1.37 8.22
N GLU A 288 28.54 1.73 7.01
CA GLU A 288 29.90 2.16 6.64
C GLU A 288 29.85 3.57 6.05
N PHE A 289 30.60 4.49 6.68
CA PHE A 289 30.85 5.83 6.12
C PHE A 289 32.19 5.81 5.38
N TYR A 290 32.23 6.46 4.24
CA TYR A 290 33.44 6.56 3.44
C TYR A 290 33.66 7.97 2.90
N CYS A 291 34.92 8.32 2.71
CA CYS A 291 35.38 9.58 2.11
C CYS A 291 36.62 9.27 1.25
N GLU A 292 36.46 9.30 -0.06
CA GLU A 292 37.47 8.88 -1.03
C GLU A 292 37.76 10.01 -2.02
N PRO A 293 38.99 10.14 -2.55
CA PRO A 293 39.29 11.09 -3.63
C PRO A 293 38.40 10.82 -4.86
N ALA A 294 37.93 11.88 -5.49
CA ALA A 294 37.12 11.81 -6.70
C ALA A 294 37.63 12.78 -7.76
N GLY A 295 37.20 12.61 -9.01
CA GLY A 295 37.43 13.59 -10.06
C GLY A 295 36.57 14.83 -9.82
N ALA A 296 37.16 16.01 -9.92
CA ALA A 296 36.42 17.26 -9.92
C ALA A 296 35.66 17.41 -11.24
N GLY A 297 34.36 17.68 -11.14
CA GLY A 297 33.50 18.03 -12.24
C GLY A 297 33.01 19.48 -12.13
N GLU A 298 31.74 19.68 -12.37
CA GLU A 298 31.05 20.94 -12.10
C GLU A 298 30.42 20.92 -10.72
N MET A 299 30.54 22.01 -9.97
CA MET A 299 29.83 22.18 -8.71
C MET A 299 28.41 22.71 -8.92
N LEU A 300 27.55 22.47 -7.96
CA LEU A 300 26.18 22.99 -7.93
C LEU A 300 26.16 24.37 -7.24
N ALA A 301 25.99 25.45 -8.03
CA ALA A 301 25.64 26.72 -7.46
C ALA A 301 24.22 26.58 -6.83
N GLY A 302 24.10 26.85 -5.54
CA GLY A 302 22.88 26.56 -4.75
C GLY A 302 23.05 25.39 -3.76
N SER A 303 24.23 24.80 -3.64
CA SER A 303 24.54 23.72 -2.70
C SER A 303 24.07 23.97 -1.27
N GLU A 304 24.20 25.22 -0.78
CA GLU A 304 23.74 25.61 0.56
C GLU A 304 22.23 25.45 0.72
N ALA A 305 21.44 25.83 -0.31
CA ALA A 305 19.99 25.65 -0.28
C ALA A 305 19.61 24.16 -0.27
N VAL A 306 20.29 23.33 -1.06
CA VAL A 306 20.08 21.87 -1.10
C VAL A 306 20.41 21.24 0.27
N LEU A 307 21.58 21.50 0.83
CA LEU A 307 21.98 20.97 2.15
C LEU A 307 21.10 21.52 3.27
N GLY A 308 20.73 22.81 3.19
CA GLY A 308 19.83 23.43 4.13
C GLY A 308 18.45 22.77 4.12
N LEU A 309 17.88 22.50 2.93
CA LEU A 309 16.59 21.81 2.77
C LEU A 309 16.69 20.37 3.28
N LEU A 310 17.70 19.61 2.88
CA LEU A 310 17.91 18.22 3.32
C LEU A 310 17.98 18.07 4.85
N ASN A 311 18.61 19.01 5.53
CA ASN A 311 18.66 19.03 6.98
C ASN A 311 17.33 19.49 7.61
N ALA A 312 16.60 20.42 6.99
CA ALA A 312 15.38 21.02 7.53
C ALA A 312 14.14 20.10 7.36
N VAL A 313 14.07 19.30 6.30
CA VAL A 313 12.91 18.42 6.08
C VAL A 313 12.80 17.34 7.15
N PRO A 314 11.58 17.09 7.68
CA PRO A 314 11.34 15.98 8.59
C PRO A 314 11.50 14.62 7.89
N ASN A 315 11.66 13.56 8.66
CA ASN A 315 11.69 12.18 8.17
C ASN A 315 11.33 11.20 9.29
N GLY A 316 10.77 10.03 8.91
CA GLY A 316 10.37 8.99 9.87
C GLY A 316 8.99 9.26 10.48
N VAL A 317 8.75 8.65 11.63
CA VAL A 317 7.49 8.79 12.38
C VAL A 317 7.36 10.21 12.91
N GLN A 318 6.21 10.84 12.64
CA GLN A 318 5.86 12.19 13.12
C GLN A 318 4.84 12.14 14.26
N ALA A 319 3.91 11.17 14.20
CA ALA A 319 2.93 10.95 15.26
C ALA A 319 2.57 9.47 15.40
N MET A 320 2.30 9.06 16.63
CA MET A 320 1.70 7.77 16.96
C MET A 320 0.21 7.96 17.22
N SER A 321 -0.61 6.94 16.94
CA SER A 321 -2.04 6.98 17.21
C SER A 321 -2.32 7.05 18.71
N GLY A 322 -3.22 7.94 19.09
CA GLY A 322 -3.75 8.04 20.45
C GLY A 322 -4.87 7.04 20.74
N ASP A 323 -5.49 6.47 19.70
CA ASP A 323 -6.63 5.58 19.80
C ASP A 323 -6.24 4.10 19.66
N ILE A 324 -5.23 3.79 18.84
CA ILE A 324 -4.76 2.42 18.59
C ILE A 324 -3.30 2.30 19.05
N PRO A 325 -3.04 1.58 20.15
CA PRO A 325 -1.68 1.44 20.68
C PRO A 325 -0.70 0.81 19.67
N GLY A 326 0.48 1.42 19.52
CA GLY A 326 1.54 0.91 18.63
C GLY A 326 1.39 1.28 17.16
N LEU A 327 0.24 1.81 16.73
CA LEU A 327 0.04 2.27 15.37
C LEU A 327 0.79 3.59 15.09
N VAL A 328 1.54 3.64 14.00
CA VAL A 328 2.04 4.90 13.44
C VAL A 328 0.87 5.65 12.83
N GLN A 329 0.60 6.88 13.29
CA GLN A 329 -0.46 7.71 12.74
C GLN A 329 0.02 8.50 11.53
N THR A 330 1.18 9.17 11.67
CA THR A 330 1.71 10.06 10.62
C THR A 330 3.20 9.82 10.45
N SER A 331 3.65 9.67 9.22
CA SER A 331 5.06 9.51 8.89
C SER A 331 5.38 10.07 7.50
N LEU A 332 6.67 10.26 7.24
CA LEU A 332 7.17 10.46 5.88
C LEU A 332 8.56 9.83 5.73
N ASN A 333 8.91 9.48 4.51
CA ASN A 333 10.18 8.88 4.17
C ASN A 333 10.80 9.60 2.96
N LEU A 334 11.99 10.18 3.11
CA LEU A 334 12.79 10.66 1.99
C LEU A 334 13.36 9.45 1.25
N GLY A 335 12.55 8.88 0.34
CA GLY A 335 12.87 7.62 -0.33
C GLY A 335 13.84 7.77 -1.50
N ILE A 336 13.78 8.89 -2.23
CA ILE A 336 14.65 9.13 -3.38
C ILE A 336 15.26 10.53 -3.31
N LEU A 337 16.56 10.59 -3.53
CA LEU A 337 17.32 11.83 -3.68
C LEU A 337 18.11 11.73 -4.97
N THR A 338 17.94 12.70 -5.88
CA THR A 338 18.62 12.71 -7.18
C THR A 338 19.16 14.10 -7.51
N THR A 339 20.26 14.12 -8.27
CA THR A 339 20.81 15.32 -8.89
C THR A 339 20.70 15.20 -10.40
N ASP A 340 19.87 16.05 -10.99
CA ASP A 340 19.71 16.19 -12.43
C ASP A 340 20.65 17.27 -13.00
N ALA A 341 20.48 17.61 -14.28
CA ALA A 341 21.28 18.64 -14.93
C ALA A 341 21.10 20.02 -14.31
N ASP A 342 19.88 20.36 -13.91
CA ASP A 342 19.42 21.70 -13.49
C ASP A 342 18.71 21.73 -12.13
N ALA A 343 18.58 20.59 -11.46
CA ALA A 343 17.87 20.49 -10.19
C ALA A 343 18.40 19.36 -9.29
N VAL A 344 18.16 19.51 -7.98
CA VAL A 344 18.19 18.41 -7.02
C VAL A 344 16.75 18.14 -6.58
N ARG A 345 16.33 16.86 -6.61
CA ARG A 345 14.99 16.43 -6.26
C ARG A 345 15.00 15.56 -5.00
N LEU A 346 14.09 15.87 -4.11
CA LEU A 346 13.83 15.12 -2.89
C LEU A 346 12.41 14.55 -2.98
N THR A 347 12.29 13.22 -3.13
CA THR A 347 10.99 12.55 -3.25
C THR A 347 10.65 11.81 -1.96
N PHE A 348 9.47 12.09 -1.44
CA PHE A 348 8.96 11.55 -0.19
C PHE A 348 7.72 10.71 -0.42
N SER A 349 7.59 9.61 0.32
CA SER A 349 6.30 8.98 0.60
C SER A 349 5.77 9.55 1.91
N VAL A 350 4.65 10.26 1.85
CA VAL A 350 3.93 10.82 3.00
C VAL A 350 2.75 9.91 3.32
N ARG A 351 2.55 9.57 4.60
CA ARG A 351 1.45 8.72 5.05
C ARG A 351 0.84 9.25 6.34
N SER A 352 -0.49 9.18 6.44
CA SER A 352 -1.20 9.42 7.71
C SER A 352 -2.56 8.73 7.69
N SER A 353 -2.95 8.14 8.82
CA SER A 353 -4.32 7.66 9.04
C SER A 353 -5.30 8.79 9.42
N VAL A 354 -4.84 10.05 9.41
CA VAL A 354 -5.65 11.25 9.65
C VAL A 354 -5.40 12.24 8.51
N ASN A 355 -6.41 12.48 7.66
CA ASN A 355 -6.29 13.32 6.46
C ASN A 355 -5.75 14.74 6.79
N ARG A 356 -6.25 15.35 7.86
CA ARG A 356 -5.78 16.68 8.30
C ARG A 356 -4.27 16.70 8.56
N GLU A 357 -3.72 15.66 9.17
CA GLU A 357 -2.28 15.58 9.46
C GLU A 357 -1.46 15.31 8.20
N LYS A 358 -1.97 14.45 7.30
CA LYS A 358 -1.37 14.25 5.97
C LYS A 358 -1.19 15.57 5.24
N PHE A 359 -2.25 16.35 5.11
CA PHE A 359 -2.20 17.64 4.44
C PHE A 359 -1.35 18.67 5.19
N GLY A 360 -1.38 18.68 6.53
CA GLY A 360 -0.50 19.51 7.34
C GLY A 360 0.99 19.25 7.10
N LEU A 361 1.36 17.98 6.94
CA LEU A 361 2.74 17.58 6.62
C LEU A 361 3.12 17.98 5.17
N ILE A 362 2.21 17.78 4.22
CA ILE A 362 2.37 18.25 2.83
C ILE A 362 2.58 19.77 2.78
N ASP A 363 1.79 20.54 3.50
CA ASP A 363 1.94 22.01 3.55
C ASP A 363 3.25 22.43 4.19
N GLN A 364 3.74 21.70 5.18
CA GLN A 364 5.08 21.90 5.73
C GLN A 364 6.18 21.68 4.69
N LEU A 365 6.07 20.63 3.87
CA LEU A 365 7.01 20.36 2.78
C LEU A 365 6.97 21.45 1.70
N LYS A 366 5.77 21.94 1.33
CA LYS A 366 5.59 23.07 0.40
C LYS A 366 6.29 24.33 0.92
N ALA A 367 6.08 24.66 2.21
CA ALA A 367 6.69 25.82 2.84
C ALA A 367 8.23 25.72 2.89
N LEU A 368 8.75 24.52 3.19
CA LEU A 368 10.19 24.28 3.19
C LEU A 368 10.79 24.41 1.77
N ALA A 369 10.15 23.82 0.75
CA ALA A 369 10.60 23.98 -0.63
C ALA A 369 10.70 25.47 -1.01
N ALA A 370 9.65 26.24 -0.77
CA ALA A 370 9.62 27.67 -1.06
C ALA A 370 10.69 28.45 -0.28
N ARG A 371 10.91 28.14 1.01
CA ARG A 371 11.93 28.77 1.86
C ARG A 371 13.35 28.62 1.28
N PHE A 372 13.64 27.47 0.66
CA PHE A 372 14.96 27.19 0.05
C PHE A 372 15.00 27.48 -1.45
N GLY A 373 14.03 28.23 -1.99
CA GLY A 373 14.01 28.65 -3.39
C GLY A 373 13.64 27.52 -4.37
N GLY A 374 13.04 26.46 -3.87
CA GLY A 374 12.56 25.32 -4.65
C GLY A 374 11.07 25.39 -4.98
N SER A 375 10.59 24.37 -5.67
CA SER A 375 9.19 24.11 -5.99
C SER A 375 8.73 22.77 -5.42
N TYR A 376 7.42 22.57 -5.36
CA TYR A 376 6.76 21.35 -4.89
C TYR A 376 5.85 20.79 -5.98
N SER A 377 5.81 19.49 -6.11
CA SER A 377 4.82 18.74 -6.89
C SER A 377 4.35 17.50 -6.13
N GLU A 378 3.16 17.04 -6.46
CA GLU A 378 2.50 15.92 -5.81
C GLU A 378 1.94 14.95 -6.85
N SER A 379 1.93 13.67 -6.52
CA SER A 379 1.30 12.61 -7.32
C SER A 379 0.82 11.47 -6.42
N GLY A 380 -0.12 10.66 -6.93
CA GLY A 380 -0.60 9.46 -6.26
C GLY A 380 -1.18 9.75 -4.87
N GLU A 381 -1.91 10.88 -4.73
CA GLU A 381 -2.63 11.19 -3.48
C GLU A 381 -3.86 10.30 -3.36
N TYR A 382 -4.04 9.71 -2.17
CA TYR A 382 -5.23 8.98 -1.78
C TYR A 382 -5.61 9.24 -0.32
N PRO A 383 -6.92 9.21 0.02
CA PRO A 383 -7.40 9.56 1.35
C PRO A 383 -7.12 8.47 2.39
N ALA A 384 -7.07 8.86 3.66
CA ALA A 384 -7.04 7.95 4.78
C ALA A 384 -8.44 7.39 5.06
N TRP A 385 -8.49 6.14 5.51
CA TRP A 385 -9.63 5.61 6.22
C TRP A 385 -9.42 5.88 7.71
N GLU A 386 -10.05 6.96 8.21
CA GLU A 386 -9.89 7.39 9.59
C GLU A 386 -10.61 6.44 10.55
N TYR A 387 -10.00 6.16 11.71
CA TYR A 387 -10.57 5.29 12.71
C TYR A 387 -11.86 5.85 13.30
N GLN A 388 -12.92 5.06 13.25
CA GLN A 388 -14.20 5.39 13.88
C GLN A 388 -14.29 4.68 15.24
N LYS A 389 -14.50 5.47 16.32
CA LYS A 389 -14.63 4.91 17.69
C LYS A 389 -15.90 4.09 17.84
N ASP A 390 -17.00 4.59 17.30
CA ASP A 390 -18.31 3.96 17.32
C ASP A 390 -18.58 3.31 15.96
N SER A 391 -18.62 1.99 15.91
CA SER A 391 -18.88 1.20 14.70
C SER A 391 -19.78 0.03 15.06
N ARG A 392 -21.02 0.09 14.58
CA ARG A 392 -21.98 -1.01 14.78
C ARG A 392 -21.57 -2.26 14.02
N LEU A 393 -21.01 -2.09 12.82
CA LEU A 393 -20.47 -3.21 12.04
C LEU A 393 -19.40 -3.96 12.82
N ARG A 394 -18.39 -3.23 13.33
CA ARG A 394 -17.31 -3.84 14.13
C ARG A 394 -17.84 -4.58 15.35
N GLU A 395 -18.82 -4.02 16.08
CA GLU A 395 -19.44 -4.71 17.22
C GLU A 395 -20.05 -6.04 16.80
N VAL A 396 -20.87 -6.05 15.74
CA VAL A 396 -21.48 -7.28 15.20
C VAL A 396 -20.42 -8.28 14.78
N MET A 397 -19.38 -7.83 14.05
CA MET A 397 -18.31 -8.70 13.60
C MET A 397 -17.53 -9.32 14.77
N VAL A 398 -17.23 -8.55 15.82
CA VAL A 398 -16.56 -9.07 17.02
C VAL A 398 -17.43 -10.11 17.74
N GLU A 399 -18.73 -9.87 17.91
CA GLU A 399 -19.67 -10.81 18.53
C GLU A 399 -19.76 -12.13 17.74
N VAL A 400 -19.91 -12.04 16.41
CA VAL A 400 -19.99 -13.23 15.54
C VAL A 400 -18.69 -14.01 15.58
N PHE A 401 -17.55 -13.32 15.51
CA PHE A 401 -16.25 -13.97 15.59
C PHE A 401 -16.03 -14.68 16.93
N GLU A 402 -16.35 -14.02 18.05
CA GLU A 402 -16.22 -14.61 19.38
C GLU A 402 -17.12 -15.85 19.53
N ALA A 403 -18.33 -15.82 18.96
CA ALA A 403 -19.25 -16.97 18.98
C ALA A 403 -18.69 -18.14 18.12
N GLN A 404 -18.10 -17.88 16.98
CA GLN A 404 -17.58 -18.92 16.07
C GLN A 404 -16.23 -19.49 16.54
N TYR A 405 -15.32 -18.64 17.04
CA TYR A 405 -13.93 -19.01 17.33
C TYR A 405 -13.62 -19.19 18.82
N GLY A 406 -14.55 -18.82 19.72
CA GLY A 406 -14.33 -18.86 21.17
C GLY A 406 -13.29 -17.85 21.69
N ARG A 407 -12.86 -16.90 20.86
CA ARG A 407 -11.95 -15.80 21.19
C ARG A 407 -12.35 -14.54 20.42
N LYS A 408 -11.93 -13.38 20.91
CA LYS A 408 -12.12 -12.14 20.16
C LYS A 408 -11.13 -12.04 18.98
N PRO A 409 -11.54 -11.38 17.89
CA PRO A 409 -10.62 -11.02 16.83
C PRO A 409 -9.66 -9.94 17.32
N VAL A 410 -8.54 -9.79 16.62
CA VAL A 410 -7.67 -8.62 16.79
C VAL A 410 -8.26 -7.48 15.98
N VAL A 411 -8.45 -6.32 16.61
CA VAL A 411 -8.86 -5.09 15.92
C VAL A 411 -7.64 -4.22 15.74
N GLU A 412 -7.26 -3.95 14.50
CA GLU A 412 -6.06 -3.20 14.20
C GLU A 412 -6.24 -2.19 13.06
N ALA A 413 -5.20 -1.46 12.78
CA ALA A 413 -5.11 -0.54 11.65
C ALA A 413 -3.77 -0.70 10.96
N ILE A 414 -3.73 -0.48 9.67
CA ILE A 414 -2.53 -0.63 8.85
C ILE A 414 -1.97 0.75 8.42
N HIS A 415 -0.65 0.89 8.47
CA HIS A 415 0.03 2.10 7.98
C HIS A 415 0.39 1.99 6.48
N ALA A 416 -0.55 1.47 5.71
CA ALA A 416 -0.56 1.35 4.26
C ALA A 416 -1.92 1.80 3.73
N GLY A 417 -2.12 1.89 2.41
CA GLY A 417 -3.41 2.22 1.80
C GLY A 417 -4.29 0.97 1.66
N LEU A 418 -5.60 1.19 1.72
CA LEU A 418 -6.65 0.26 1.33
C LEU A 418 -7.74 1.04 0.61
N GLU A 419 -8.50 0.42 -0.28
CA GLU A 419 -9.61 1.05 -0.99
C GLU A 419 -10.69 1.58 -0.04
N CYS A 420 -10.80 1.02 1.18
CA CYS A 420 -11.65 1.54 2.26
C CYS A 420 -11.44 3.05 2.51
N GLY A 421 -10.23 3.59 2.28
CA GLY A 421 -9.95 5.02 2.36
C GLY A 421 -10.74 5.82 1.35
N ILE A 422 -10.75 5.38 0.09
CA ILE A 422 -11.47 6.03 -1.01
C ILE A 422 -13.00 5.93 -0.79
N PHE A 423 -13.48 4.75 -0.38
CA PHE A 423 -14.89 4.56 -0.08
C PHE A 423 -15.34 5.44 1.09
N SER A 424 -14.55 5.52 2.15
CA SER A 424 -14.85 6.33 3.34
C SER A 424 -14.88 7.83 3.04
N ASP A 425 -13.99 8.30 2.17
CA ASP A 425 -13.95 9.70 1.72
C ASP A 425 -15.18 10.09 0.89
N ARG A 426 -15.63 9.17 0.01
CA ARG A 426 -16.72 9.43 -0.95
C ARG A 426 -18.12 9.07 -0.45
N LEU A 427 -18.24 8.24 0.58
CA LEU A 427 -19.49 7.79 1.16
C LEU A 427 -19.62 8.28 2.61
N PRO A 428 -20.11 9.49 2.85
CA PRO A 428 -20.25 10.03 4.20
C PRO A 428 -21.06 9.09 5.12
N GLY A 429 -20.54 8.82 6.32
CA GLY A 429 -21.16 7.94 7.29
C GLY A 429 -20.96 6.45 7.02
N LEU A 430 -20.03 6.07 6.12
CA LEU A 430 -19.69 4.68 5.88
C LEU A 430 -19.09 4.05 7.14
N ASP A 431 -19.65 2.93 7.60
CA ASP A 431 -19.10 2.03 8.61
C ASP A 431 -18.45 0.84 7.87
N ALA A 432 -17.14 0.72 7.94
CA ALA A 432 -16.36 -0.23 7.17
C ALA A 432 -15.46 -1.09 8.06
N VAL A 433 -15.24 -2.34 7.64
CA VAL A 433 -14.25 -3.26 8.21
C VAL A 433 -13.65 -4.07 7.07
N SER A 434 -12.32 -4.22 7.07
CA SER A 434 -11.61 -5.15 6.20
C SER A 434 -11.22 -6.41 6.98
N PHE A 435 -11.39 -7.58 6.35
CA PHE A 435 -11.04 -8.89 6.89
C PHE A 435 -10.82 -9.86 5.74
N GLY A 436 -10.32 -11.05 6.02
CA GLY A 436 -10.11 -12.06 4.98
C GLY A 436 -9.66 -13.41 5.52
N PRO A 437 -9.52 -14.42 4.66
CA PRO A 437 -8.94 -15.70 4.99
C PRO A 437 -7.42 -15.60 5.11
N GLN A 438 -6.80 -16.63 5.71
CA GLN A 438 -5.36 -16.70 5.80
C GLN A 438 -4.73 -16.94 4.42
N MET A 439 -3.90 -16.00 3.99
CA MET A 439 -3.05 -16.09 2.82
C MET A 439 -1.58 -15.95 3.20
N HIS A 440 -0.70 -16.43 2.35
CA HIS A 440 0.73 -16.36 2.58
C HIS A 440 1.46 -16.03 1.28
N ASP A 441 2.59 -15.32 1.42
CA ASP A 441 3.50 -14.98 0.34
C ASP A 441 2.80 -14.30 -0.86
N ILE A 442 1.75 -13.49 -0.59
CA ILE A 442 1.06 -12.70 -1.63
C ILE A 442 2.06 -11.91 -2.47
N HIS A 443 1.70 -11.54 -3.69
CA HIS A 443 2.56 -10.82 -4.64
C HIS A 443 3.86 -11.56 -4.98
N THR A 444 3.91 -12.87 -4.78
CA THR A 444 5.02 -13.73 -5.19
C THR A 444 4.54 -15.02 -5.87
N SER A 445 5.40 -15.66 -6.60
CA SER A 445 5.11 -16.99 -7.19
C SER A 445 4.93 -18.15 -6.17
N ARG A 446 4.92 -17.83 -4.89
CA ARG A 446 4.67 -18.77 -3.78
C ARG A 446 3.38 -18.46 -3.03
N GLU A 447 2.57 -17.57 -3.58
CA GLU A 447 1.27 -17.23 -3.02
C GLU A 447 0.40 -18.46 -2.80
N ARG A 448 -0.25 -18.53 -1.64
CA ARG A 448 -1.10 -19.67 -1.27
C ARG A 448 -2.21 -19.23 -0.32
N LEU A 449 -3.37 -19.84 -0.51
CA LEU A 449 -4.59 -19.62 0.25
C LEU A 449 -4.87 -20.85 1.13
N ASP A 450 -5.07 -20.63 2.44
CA ASP A 450 -5.40 -21.71 3.41
C ASP A 450 -6.83 -22.19 3.21
N ILE A 451 -7.02 -23.48 2.92
CA ILE A 451 -8.32 -24.10 2.64
C ILE A 451 -9.25 -24.03 3.83
N ALA A 452 -8.74 -24.35 5.02
CA ALA A 452 -9.56 -24.42 6.22
C ALA A 452 -9.97 -23.00 6.68
N SER A 453 -9.06 -22.04 6.56
CA SER A 453 -9.34 -20.63 6.82
C SER A 453 -10.39 -20.09 5.85
N THR A 454 -10.28 -20.41 4.56
CA THR A 454 -11.27 -20.03 3.54
C THR A 454 -12.66 -20.51 3.92
N ALA A 455 -12.80 -21.74 4.40
CA ALA A 455 -14.09 -22.26 4.85
C ALA A 455 -14.63 -21.51 6.08
N ARG A 456 -13.79 -21.28 7.10
CA ARG A 456 -14.19 -20.54 8.31
C ARG A 456 -14.54 -19.09 8.03
N THR A 457 -13.80 -18.43 7.16
CA THR A 457 -14.08 -17.02 6.77
C THR A 457 -15.38 -16.91 5.99
N TRP A 458 -15.69 -17.90 5.14
CA TRP A 458 -17.01 -17.98 4.50
C TRP A 458 -18.16 -18.10 5.51
N GLU A 459 -18.05 -19.03 6.48
CA GLU A 459 -19.03 -19.18 7.55
C GLU A 459 -19.20 -17.90 8.36
N TYR A 460 -18.08 -17.20 8.62
CA TYR A 460 -18.06 -15.93 9.31
C TYR A 460 -18.78 -14.83 8.51
N LEU A 461 -18.47 -14.68 7.22
CA LEU A 461 -19.16 -13.73 6.33
C LEU A 461 -20.67 -13.96 6.31
N VAL A 462 -21.11 -15.20 6.14
CA VAL A 462 -22.53 -15.56 6.14
C VAL A 462 -23.20 -15.21 7.47
N ALA A 463 -22.58 -15.56 8.59
CA ALA A 463 -23.11 -15.26 9.91
C ALA A 463 -23.16 -13.75 10.22
N VAL A 464 -22.21 -12.96 9.70
CA VAL A 464 -22.23 -11.49 9.78
C VAL A 464 -23.41 -10.93 8.98
N LEU A 465 -23.60 -11.38 7.73
CA LEU A 465 -24.72 -10.93 6.89
C LEU A 465 -26.09 -11.24 7.51
N GLU A 466 -26.23 -12.37 8.20
CA GLU A 466 -27.47 -12.72 8.91
C GLU A 466 -27.74 -11.83 10.13
N ARG A 467 -26.74 -11.12 10.66
CA ARG A 467 -26.83 -10.27 11.85
C ARG A 467 -26.97 -8.79 11.52
N LEU A 468 -26.62 -8.40 10.29
CA LEU A 468 -26.75 -7.05 9.77
C LEU A 468 -28.14 -6.79 9.20
#